data_3a6646a9b8121986fcfa01fa1b79f7b1
#
_entry.id   3a6646a9b8121986fcfa01fa1b79f7b1
#
_cell.length_a   1.000
_cell.length_b   1.000
_cell.length_c   1.000
_cell.angle_alpha   90.00
_cell.angle_beta   90.00
_cell.angle_gamma   90.00
#
_symmetry.space_group_name_H-M   'P 1'
#
loop_
_entity.id
_entity.type
_entity.pdbx_description
1 polymer ?
#
loop_
_entity_poly.entity_id
_entity_poly.type
_entity_poly.pdbx_seq_one_letter_code
_entity_poly.pdbx_strand_id
1 'polypeptide(L)'
;MTLNRIMKWLLFAAVIAGLLVCAFFVFRFNQPKPTTNIHYADTQNKQQTLDMYMPKGKDEDKKKHPVMIYLHGGGWTGGDKNRVASKADYFTGQGYVFVSMNYRLHPDANYGQMADDTANAIKWVKDHADEYQIDSSKINVMGHSAGGHLTALVATDSTYLKRVGLSPKTINSIVILDGPLNINQFIQAIPSYKKVFGKQEENWTKASPVTYMNQKNVPPVYLVTGWENPEVYRFAEKLNHEKGSNFVFRVHSLSHSDLNKWFGSDRAPKEAQEMTKAVMAFVKKQNQ
;
A
#
# COMPACT_ATOMS: atom_id res chain seq x y z
N MET A 1 15.24 10.77 -53.20
CA MET A 1 14.32 9.70 -52.71
C MET A 1 13.06 9.81 -53.56
N THR A 2 12.66 8.77 -54.27
CA THR A 2 11.48 8.84 -55.15
C THR A 2 10.19 8.86 -54.34
N LEU A 3 9.18 9.62 -54.78
CA LEU A 3 7.85 9.78 -54.14
C LEU A 3 7.25 8.43 -53.73
N ASN A 4 7.49 7.39 -54.49
CA ASN A 4 7.05 6.02 -54.23
C ASN A 4 7.69 5.35 -52.99
N ARG A 5 8.90 5.77 -52.63
CA ARG A 5 9.56 5.30 -51.39
C ARG A 5 8.99 5.97 -50.13
N ILE A 6 8.72 7.27 -50.22
CA ILE A 6 8.12 8.04 -49.13
C ILE A 6 6.71 7.51 -48.81
N MET A 7 5.91 7.24 -49.84
CA MET A 7 4.57 6.70 -49.69
C MET A 7 4.55 5.30 -49.05
N LYS A 8 5.52 4.44 -49.40
CA LYS A 8 5.68 3.10 -48.75
C LYS A 8 6.04 3.22 -47.26
N TRP A 9 6.91 4.18 -46.92
CA TRP A 9 7.27 4.42 -45.49
C TRP A 9 6.10 4.99 -44.68
N LEU A 10 5.28 5.87 -45.28
CA LEU A 10 4.08 6.40 -44.60
C LEU A 10 3.02 5.32 -44.39
N LEU A 11 2.80 4.43 -45.39
CA LEU A 11 1.91 3.28 -45.22
C LEU A 11 2.41 2.31 -44.17
N PHE A 12 3.70 2.01 -44.11
CA PHE A 12 4.29 1.14 -43.10
C PHE A 12 4.17 1.74 -41.67
N ALA A 13 4.42 3.05 -41.55
CA ALA A 13 4.24 3.76 -40.28
C ALA A 13 2.76 3.78 -39.83
N ALA A 14 1.81 3.94 -40.75
CA ALA A 14 0.37 3.91 -40.43
C ALA A 14 -0.09 2.50 -39.99
N VAL A 15 0.43 1.44 -40.62
CA VAL A 15 0.14 0.05 -40.20
C VAL A 15 0.69 -0.25 -38.84
N ILE A 16 1.95 0.17 -38.53
CA ILE A 16 2.53 0.01 -37.22
C ILE A 16 1.73 0.78 -36.15
N ALA A 17 1.35 2.04 -36.44
CA ALA A 17 0.52 2.82 -35.54
C ALA A 17 -0.84 2.16 -35.30
N GLY A 18 -1.48 1.62 -36.34
CA GLY A 18 -2.72 0.85 -36.23
C GLY A 18 -2.58 -0.42 -35.37
N LEU A 19 -1.49 -1.17 -35.58
CA LEU A 19 -1.19 -2.37 -34.77
C LEU A 19 -0.92 -2.03 -33.29
N LEU A 20 -0.22 -0.92 -33.02
CA LEU A 20 0.02 -0.45 -31.65
C LEU A 20 -1.27 0.02 -30.98
N VAL A 21 -2.16 0.69 -31.71
CA VAL A 21 -3.49 1.08 -31.21
C VAL A 21 -4.34 -0.16 -30.95
N CYS A 22 -4.39 -1.11 -31.86
CA CYS A 22 -5.10 -2.39 -31.66
C CYS A 22 -4.52 -3.18 -30.49
N ALA A 23 -3.20 -3.30 -30.36
CA ALA A 23 -2.54 -3.96 -29.24
C ALA A 23 -2.86 -3.25 -27.90
N PHE A 24 -2.88 -1.90 -27.90
CA PHE A 24 -3.28 -1.11 -26.74
C PHE A 24 -4.75 -1.34 -26.36
N PHE A 25 -5.66 -1.39 -27.32
CA PHE A 25 -7.08 -1.69 -27.07
C PHE A 25 -7.26 -3.12 -26.58
N VAL A 26 -6.67 -4.12 -27.24
CA VAL A 26 -6.73 -5.53 -26.82
C VAL A 26 -6.14 -5.70 -25.41
N PHE A 27 -5.02 -5.05 -25.11
CA PHE A 27 -4.41 -5.06 -23.78
C PHE A 27 -5.33 -4.41 -22.73
N ARG A 28 -6.02 -3.33 -23.05
CA ARG A 28 -6.92 -2.61 -22.13
C ARG A 28 -8.25 -3.35 -21.91
N PHE A 29 -8.76 -4.06 -22.93
CA PHE A 29 -10.01 -4.83 -22.83
C PHE A 29 -9.83 -6.21 -22.17
N ASN A 30 -8.60 -6.77 -22.14
CA ASN A 30 -8.29 -8.05 -21.50
C ASN A 30 -7.83 -7.93 -20.04
N GLN A 31 -7.98 -6.77 -19.39
CA GLN A 31 -7.67 -6.64 -17.98
C GLN A 31 -8.78 -7.31 -17.16
N PRO A 32 -8.46 -8.19 -16.21
CA PRO A 32 -9.45 -8.70 -15.29
C PRO A 32 -10.08 -7.53 -14.55
N LYS A 33 -11.43 -7.48 -14.56
CA LYS A 33 -12.15 -6.45 -13.80
C LYS A 33 -11.91 -6.68 -12.32
N PRO A 34 -11.69 -5.62 -11.52
CA PRO A 34 -11.59 -5.79 -10.08
C PRO A 34 -12.91 -6.30 -9.50
N THR A 35 -12.82 -7.17 -8.50
CA THR A 35 -13.96 -7.46 -7.63
C THR A 35 -14.05 -6.32 -6.62
N THR A 36 -15.15 -5.58 -6.65
CA THR A 36 -15.29 -4.34 -5.88
C THR A 36 -16.33 -4.45 -4.78
N ASN A 37 -16.18 -3.61 -3.74
CA ASN A 37 -17.12 -3.48 -2.63
C ASN A 37 -17.33 -4.79 -1.84
N ILE A 38 -16.28 -5.58 -1.70
CA ILE A 38 -16.27 -6.78 -0.86
C ILE A 38 -16.29 -6.33 0.61
N HIS A 39 -17.31 -6.73 1.37
CA HIS A 39 -17.37 -6.48 2.80
C HIS A 39 -16.38 -7.41 3.54
N TYR A 40 -15.44 -6.84 4.27
CA TYR A 40 -14.45 -7.59 5.07
C TYR A 40 -14.85 -7.74 6.54
N ALA A 41 -15.96 -7.14 6.93
CA ALA A 41 -16.55 -7.24 8.26
C ALA A 41 -18.03 -7.60 8.13
N ASP A 42 -18.61 -8.19 9.18
CA ASP A 42 -20.03 -8.56 9.23
C ASP A 42 -20.90 -7.30 9.48
N THR A 43 -20.83 -6.34 8.56
CA THR A 43 -21.58 -5.08 8.58
C THR A 43 -21.96 -4.67 7.17
N GLN A 44 -22.97 -3.78 7.06
CA GLN A 44 -23.34 -3.13 5.79
C GLN A 44 -22.66 -1.76 5.60
N ASN A 45 -21.63 -1.46 6.40
CA ASN A 45 -20.93 -0.18 6.32
C ASN A 45 -20.03 -0.15 5.09
N LYS A 46 -20.30 0.77 4.16
CA LYS A 46 -19.50 0.97 2.93
C LYS A 46 -18.03 1.32 3.20
N GLN A 47 -17.72 1.87 4.39
CA GLN A 47 -16.35 2.12 4.81
C GLN A 47 -15.62 0.85 5.30
N GLN A 48 -16.31 -0.26 5.41
CA GLN A 48 -15.71 -1.56 5.74
C GLN A 48 -15.74 -2.49 4.53
N THR A 49 -15.28 -1.98 3.39
CA THR A 49 -15.19 -2.70 2.11
C THR A 49 -13.79 -2.61 1.52
N LEU A 50 -13.46 -3.58 0.69
CA LEU A 50 -12.22 -3.60 -0.10
C LEU A 50 -12.53 -3.87 -1.58
N ASP A 51 -11.56 -3.50 -2.43
CA ASP A 51 -11.53 -3.83 -3.85
C ASP A 51 -10.31 -4.71 -4.11
N MET A 52 -10.50 -5.77 -4.90
CA MET A 52 -9.45 -6.74 -5.21
C MET A 52 -9.16 -6.75 -6.71
N TYR A 53 -7.88 -6.68 -7.04
CA TYR A 53 -7.34 -6.66 -8.40
C TYR A 53 -6.44 -7.88 -8.58
N MET A 54 -6.81 -8.75 -9.52
CA MET A 54 -6.07 -9.98 -9.78
C MET A 54 -4.86 -9.76 -10.69
N PRO A 55 -3.79 -10.55 -10.57
CA PRO A 55 -2.66 -10.52 -11.49
C PRO A 55 -3.07 -10.71 -12.93
N LYS A 56 -2.28 -10.14 -13.85
CA LYS A 56 -2.48 -10.27 -15.30
C LYS A 56 -1.87 -11.59 -15.77
N GLY A 57 -2.64 -12.41 -16.46
CA GLY A 57 -2.21 -13.68 -17.04
C GLY A 57 -3.32 -14.72 -17.06
N LYS A 58 -3.15 -15.76 -17.86
CA LYS A 58 -4.07 -16.90 -17.82
C LYS A 58 -3.71 -17.79 -16.64
N ASP A 59 -4.71 -18.17 -15.86
CA ASP A 59 -4.62 -19.06 -14.70
C ASP A 59 -4.28 -20.54 -15.05
N GLU A 60 -3.35 -20.77 -15.97
CA GLU A 60 -3.02 -22.14 -16.37
C GLU A 60 -2.28 -22.92 -15.26
N ASP A 61 -1.68 -22.23 -14.27
CA ASP A 61 -0.77 -22.86 -13.31
C ASP A 61 -1.26 -23.03 -11.87
N LYS A 62 -2.49 -22.70 -11.51
CA LYS A 62 -2.98 -22.78 -10.10
C LYS A 62 -1.99 -22.18 -9.05
N LYS A 63 -1.09 -21.31 -9.48
CA LYS A 63 -0.04 -20.73 -8.65
C LYS A 63 -0.62 -19.68 -7.73
N LYS A 64 -0.35 -19.80 -6.43
CA LYS A 64 -0.73 -18.76 -5.47
C LYS A 64 0.17 -17.54 -5.62
N HIS A 65 -0.42 -16.37 -5.44
CA HIS A 65 0.21 -15.06 -5.61
C HIS A 65 0.46 -14.38 -4.26
N PRO A 66 1.56 -13.67 -4.08
CA PRO A 66 1.70 -12.76 -2.94
C PRO A 66 0.63 -11.67 -3.03
N VAL A 67 0.21 -11.11 -1.90
CA VAL A 67 -0.76 -10.02 -1.86
C VAL A 67 -0.13 -8.75 -1.30
N MET A 68 -0.54 -7.60 -1.86
CA MET A 68 -0.29 -6.27 -1.32
C MET A 68 -1.61 -5.63 -0.93
N ILE A 69 -1.83 -5.44 0.36
CA ILE A 69 -2.99 -4.70 0.91
C ILE A 69 -2.60 -3.24 1.04
N TYR A 70 -3.39 -2.34 0.46
CA TYR A 70 -3.13 -0.91 0.45
C TYR A 70 -4.17 -0.13 1.24
N LEU A 71 -3.69 0.75 2.12
CA LEU A 71 -4.46 1.69 2.92
C LEU A 71 -4.27 3.11 2.40
N HIS A 72 -5.36 3.76 2.03
CA HIS A 72 -5.34 5.14 1.52
C HIS A 72 -5.00 6.17 2.61
N GLY A 73 -4.48 7.32 2.20
CA GLY A 73 -4.34 8.51 3.05
C GLY A 73 -5.64 9.31 3.13
N GLY A 74 -5.60 10.44 3.83
CA GLY A 74 -6.72 11.37 3.95
C GLY A 74 -6.93 11.91 5.36
N GLY A 75 -5.88 11.92 6.18
CA GLY A 75 -5.89 12.51 7.52
C GLY A 75 -6.92 11.88 8.46
N TRP A 76 -7.22 10.60 8.29
CA TRP A 76 -8.24 9.84 9.06
C TRP A 76 -9.67 10.40 8.97
N THR A 77 -9.91 11.41 8.13
CA THR A 77 -11.20 12.10 7.98
C THR A 77 -11.74 12.04 6.55
N GLY A 78 -10.98 11.47 5.63
CA GLY A 78 -11.32 11.34 4.21
C GLY A 78 -10.46 10.31 3.51
N GLY A 79 -10.68 10.15 2.22
CA GLY A 79 -10.03 9.14 1.40
C GLY A 79 -11.01 8.08 0.92
N ASP A 80 -10.57 7.25 0.00
CA ASP A 80 -11.35 6.12 -0.51
C ASP A 80 -10.45 5.12 -1.22
N LYS A 81 -10.81 3.83 -1.16
CA LYS A 81 -10.12 2.71 -1.77
C LYS A 81 -10.01 2.79 -3.30
N ASN A 82 -10.83 3.60 -3.96
CA ASN A 82 -10.76 3.82 -5.41
C ASN A 82 -9.59 4.73 -5.83
N ARG A 83 -8.94 5.42 -4.88
CA ARG A 83 -7.82 6.33 -5.13
C ARG A 83 -6.47 5.61 -5.21
N VAL A 84 -6.41 4.55 -5.99
CA VAL A 84 -5.22 3.68 -6.10
C VAL A 84 -4.14 4.20 -7.07
N ALA A 85 -4.46 5.19 -7.92
CA ALA A 85 -3.57 5.66 -8.99
C ALA A 85 -3.05 4.48 -9.84
N SER A 86 -1.73 4.39 -10.10
CA SER A 86 -1.14 3.30 -10.89
C SER A 86 -0.83 2.03 -10.08
N LYS A 87 -1.09 2.01 -8.78
CA LYS A 87 -0.66 0.89 -7.90
C LYS A 87 -1.30 -0.43 -8.28
N ALA A 88 -2.61 -0.44 -8.57
CA ALA A 88 -3.30 -1.66 -8.94
C ALA A 88 -2.66 -2.30 -10.19
N ASP A 89 -2.48 -1.51 -11.26
CA ASP A 89 -1.83 -1.97 -12.49
C ASP A 89 -0.38 -2.38 -12.28
N TYR A 90 0.34 -1.65 -11.44
CA TYR A 90 1.73 -1.94 -11.15
C TYR A 90 1.90 -3.27 -10.42
N PHE A 91 1.21 -3.46 -9.29
CA PHE A 91 1.33 -4.69 -8.49
C PHE A 91 0.79 -5.92 -9.22
N THR A 92 -0.34 -5.80 -9.91
CA THR A 92 -0.88 -6.91 -10.71
C THR A 92 0.04 -7.27 -11.87
N GLY A 93 0.71 -6.28 -12.48
CA GLY A 93 1.75 -6.49 -13.50
C GLY A 93 3.02 -7.17 -12.95
N GLN A 94 3.27 -7.09 -11.64
CA GLN A 94 4.36 -7.77 -10.94
C GLN A 94 3.95 -9.14 -10.38
N GLY A 95 2.73 -9.62 -10.66
CA GLY A 95 2.22 -10.93 -10.23
C GLY A 95 1.64 -10.95 -8.82
N TYR A 96 1.30 -9.79 -8.24
CA TYR A 96 0.65 -9.69 -6.93
C TYR A 96 -0.87 -9.57 -7.09
N VAL A 97 -1.62 -10.18 -6.19
CA VAL A 97 -2.97 -9.70 -5.90
C VAL A 97 -2.84 -8.35 -5.21
N PHE A 98 -3.55 -7.34 -5.72
CA PHE A 98 -3.57 -6.02 -5.08
C PHE A 98 -4.95 -5.79 -4.47
N VAL A 99 -4.96 -5.43 -3.18
CA VAL A 99 -6.17 -5.15 -2.41
C VAL A 99 -6.12 -3.71 -1.96
N SER A 100 -7.13 -2.91 -2.31
CA SER A 100 -7.30 -1.57 -1.76
C SER A 100 -8.49 -1.56 -0.82
N MET A 101 -8.29 -1.11 0.42
CA MET A 101 -9.33 -1.13 1.43
C MET A 101 -9.75 0.26 1.89
N ASN A 102 -11.04 0.41 2.20
CA ASN A 102 -11.57 1.47 3.03
C ASN A 102 -11.46 1.07 4.51
N TYR A 103 -11.48 2.05 5.37
CA TYR A 103 -11.64 1.93 6.81
C TYR A 103 -12.55 3.07 7.29
N ARG A 104 -13.26 2.87 8.40
CA ARG A 104 -14.13 3.91 8.96
C ARG A 104 -13.32 5.17 9.27
N LEU A 105 -13.93 6.33 9.10
CA LEU A 105 -13.28 7.63 9.21
C LEU A 105 -13.79 8.39 10.43
N HIS A 106 -13.01 9.33 10.92
CA HIS A 106 -13.52 10.30 11.90
C HIS A 106 -14.57 11.22 11.24
N PRO A 107 -15.72 11.57 11.89
CA PRO A 107 -16.02 11.37 13.32
C PRO A 107 -16.62 10.00 13.68
N ASP A 108 -17.00 9.15 12.71
CA ASP A 108 -17.73 7.91 12.95
C ASP A 108 -16.88 6.83 13.62
N ALA A 109 -15.53 6.97 13.54
CA ALA A 109 -14.60 6.07 14.20
C ALA A 109 -13.39 6.84 14.76
N ASN A 110 -12.80 6.32 15.84
CA ASN A 110 -11.50 6.75 16.33
C ASN A 110 -10.36 5.93 15.69
N TYR A 111 -9.10 6.34 15.91
CA TYR A 111 -7.94 5.68 15.31
C TYR A 111 -7.83 4.18 15.67
N GLY A 112 -8.25 3.79 16.90
CA GLY A 112 -8.22 2.38 17.32
C GLY A 112 -9.23 1.53 16.54
N GLN A 113 -10.43 2.06 16.30
CA GLN A 113 -11.43 1.40 15.47
C GLN A 113 -11.01 1.30 14.00
N MET A 114 -10.27 2.30 13.47
CA MET A 114 -9.68 2.25 12.13
C MET A 114 -8.58 1.18 12.05
N ALA A 115 -7.80 1.01 13.11
CA ALA A 115 -6.81 -0.06 13.21
C ALA A 115 -7.47 -1.45 13.33
N ASP A 116 -8.59 -1.56 14.05
CA ASP A 116 -9.41 -2.78 14.07
C ASP A 116 -9.96 -3.12 12.67
N ASP A 117 -10.43 -2.13 11.91
CA ASP A 117 -10.86 -2.31 10.52
C ASP A 117 -9.72 -2.84 9.65
N THR A 118 -8.50 -2.31 9.84
CA THR A 118 -7.31 -2.81 9.15
C THR A 118 -7.01 -4.26 9.48
N ALA A 119 -7.06 -4.65 10.76
CA ALA A 119 -6.85 -6.02 11.18
C ALA A 119 -7.92 -6.97 10.64
N ASN A 120 -9.19 -6.54 10.61
CA ASN A 120 -10.30 -7.30 10.02
C ASN A 120 -10.11 -7.53 8.52
N ALA A 121 -9.67 -6.52 7.77
CA ALA A 121 -9.41 -6.66 6.33
C ALA A 121 -8.24 -7.64 6.07
N ILE A 122 -7.17 -7.60 6.87
CA ILE A 122 -6.05 -8.56 6.79
C ILE A 122 -6.56 -9.97 7.08
N LYS A 123 -7.40 -10.13 8.12
CA LYS A 123 -8.02 -11.42 8.43
C LYS A 123 -8.86 -11.93 7.26
N TRP A 124 -9.73 -11.09 6.72
CA TRP A 124 -10.58 -11.46 5.60
C TRP A 124 -9.76 -11.95 4.39
N VAL A 125 -8.70 -11.21 4.00
CA VAL A 125 -7.80 -11.59 2.92
C VAL A 125 -7.13 -12.95 3.18
N LYS A 126 -6.71 -13.19 4.42
CA LYS A 126 -6.12 -14.48 4.81
C LYS A 126 -7.12 -15.63 4.75
N ASP A 127 -8.33 -15.41 5.26
CA ASP A 127 -9.36 -16.46 5.33
C ASP A 127 -9.87 -16.85 3.93
N HIS A 128 -9.86 -15.91 2.97
CA HIS A 128 -10.28 -16.15 1.58
C HIS A 128 -9.09 -16.38 0.62
N ALA A 129 -7.90 -16.66 1.17
CA ALA A 129 -6.68 -16.78 0.38
C ALA A 129 -6.77 -17.87 -0.71
N ASP A 130 -7.41 -18.98 -0.43
CA ASP A 130 -7.57 -20.07 -1.40
C ASP A 130 -8.52 -19.69 -2.53
N GLU A 131 -9.62 -19.00 -2.21
CA GLU A 131 -10.61 -18.53 -3.19
C GLU A 131 -9.99 -17.57 -4.23
N TYR A 132 -9.08 -16.70 -3.78
CA TYR A 132 -8.43 -15.68 -4.61
C TYR A 132 -7.00 -16.04 -4.99
N GLN A 133 -6.59 -17.30 -4.88
CA GLN A 133 -5.25 -17.78 -5.22
C GLN A 133 -4.13 -16.96 -4.55
N ILE A 134 -4.33 -16.55 -3.31
CA ILE A 134 -3.37 -15.82 -2.51
C ILE A 134 -2.46 -16.78 -1.73
N ASP A 135 -1.17 -16.54 -1.74
CA ASP A 135 -0.23 -17.16 -0.81
C ASP A 135 -0.35 -16.47 0.56
N SER A 136 -1.06 -17.11 1.48
CA SER A 136 -1.34 -16.58 2.82
C SER A 136 -0.10 -16.42 3.70
N SER A 137 1.06 -16.91 3.28
CA SER A 137 2.36 -16.67 3.91
C SER A 137 3.03 -15.39 3.41
N LYS A 138 2.50 -14.76 2.34
CA LYS A 138 3.08 -13.60 1.66
C LYS A 138 2.10 -12.42 1.63
N ILE A 139 1.53 -12.10 2.79
CA ILE A 139 0.66 -10.93 2.99
C ILE A 139 1.52 -9.72 3.32
N ASN A 140 1.56 -8.75 2.40
CA ASN A 140 2.27 -7.49 2.58
C ASN A 140 1.26 -6.35 2.73
N VAL A 141 1.59 -5.35 3.54
CA VAL A 141 0.70 -4.21 3.77
C VAL A 141 1.42 -2.90 3.47
N MET A 142 0.79 -2.03 2.69
CA MET A 142 1.31 -0.72 2.34
C MET A 142 0.29 0.36 2.67
N GLY A 143 0.74 1.48 3.23
CA GLY A 143 -0.13 2.60 3.49
C GLY A 143 0.52 3.94 3.19
N HIS A 144 -0.30 4.92 2.80
CA HIS A 144 0.12 6.30 2.60
C HIS A 144 -0.44 7.21 3.69
N SER A 145 0.38 8.12 4.24
CA SER A 145 -0.09 9.13 5.19
C SER A 145 -0.83 8.51 6.39
N ALA A 146 -2.09 8.85 6.63
CA ALA A 146 -2.95 8.23 7.65
C ALA A 146 -3.03 6.70 7.51
N GLY A 147 -3.10 6.17 6.27
CA GLY A 147 -3.03 4.73 6.01
C GLY A 147 -1.67 4.13 6.35
N GLY A 148 -0.58 4.89 6.14
CA GLY A 148 0.77 4.50 6.58
C GLY A 148 0.89 4.39 8.10
N HIS A 149 0.29 5.33 8.83
CA HIS A 149 0.16 5.25 10.29
C HIS A 149 -0.57 4.00 10.72
N LEU A 150 -1.77 3.72 10.17
CA LEU A 150 -2.57 2.54 10.52
C LEU A 150 -1.83 1.23 10.19
N THR A 151 -1.14 1.18 9.04
CA THR A 151 -0.27 0.05 8.66
C THR A 151 0.82 -0.18 9.73
N ALA A 152 1.52 0.87 10.13
CA ALA A 152 2.57 0.79 11.15
C ALA A 152 2.00 0.38 12.51
N LEU A 153 0.88 0.97 12.93
CA LEU A 153 0.26 0.70 14.23
C LEU A 153 -0.19 -0.77 14.34
N VAL A 154 -0.91 -1.29 13.35
CA VAL A 154 -1.38 -2.69 13.35
C VAL A 154 -0.22 -3.68 13.29
N ALA A 155 0.84 -3.34 12.57
CA ALA A 155 2.01 -4.19 12.46
C ALA A 155 2.86 -4.23 13.76
N THR A 156 2.90 -3.14 14.51
CA THR A 156 3.73 -3.02 15.73
C THR A 156 2.96 -3.32 17.00
N ASP A 157 1.72 -2.86 17.16
CA ASP A 157 0.86 -3.25 18.27
C ASP A 157 0.13 -4.56 17.95
N SER A 158 0.72 -5.67 18.39
CA SER A 158 0.20 -7.02 18.15
C SER A 158 -1.21 -7.27 18.71
N THR A 159 -1.77 -6.37 19.53
CA THR A 159 -3.11 -6.55 20.11
C THR A 159 -4.20 -6.48 19.05
N TYR A 160 -4.02 -5.66 17.99
CA TYR A 160 -4.98 -5.57 16.88
C TYR A 160 -5.13 -6.89 16.14
N LEU A 161 -4.03 -7.50 15.72
CA LEU A 161 -4.05 -8.79 15.02
C LEU A 161 -4.57 -9.92 15.93
N LYS A 162 -4.14 -9.93 17.19
CA LYS A 162 -4.59 -10.95 18.16
C LYS A 162 -6.09 -10.91 18.42
N ARG A 163 -6.70 -9.71 18.46
CA ARG A 163 -8.16 -9.56 18.65
C ARG A 163 -8.97 -10.25 17.55
N VAL A 164 -8.44 -10.31 16.34
CA VAL A 164 -9.09 -11.02 15.21
C VAL A 164 -8.56 -12.44 15.01
N GLY A 165 -7.82 -12.99 16.00
CA GLY A 165 -7.30 -14.36 15.94
C GLY A 165 -6.08 -14.56 15.04
N LEU A 166 -5.39 -13.47 14.66
CA LEU A 166 -4.21 -13.54 13.82
C LEU A 166 -2.91 -13.50 14.64
N SER A 167 -1.89 -14.19 14.14
CA SER A 167 -0.53 -14.04 14.63
C SER A 167 0.09 -12.74 14.12
N PRO A 168 0.95 -12.05 14.89
CA PRO A 168 1.76 -10.94 14.37
C PRO A 168 2.58 -11.32 13.14
N LYS A 169 2.97 -12.60 13.00
CA LYS A 169 3.67 -13.13 11.82
C LYS A 169 2.80 -13.25 10.56
N THR A 170 1.51 -12.95 10.64
CA THR A 170 0.61 -12.96 9.47
C THR A 170 1.03 -11.94 8.43
N ILE A 171 1.57 -10.79 8.86
CA ILE A 171 2.10 -9.77 7.96
C ILE A 171 3.55 -10.11 7.64
N ASN A 172 3.85 -10.32 6.37
CA ASN A 172 5.18 -10.66 5.89
C ASN A 172 6.11 -9.43 5.81
N SER A 173 5.60 -8.29 5.35
CA SER A 173 6.32 -7.02 5.32
C SER A 173 5.37 -5.82 5.28
N ILE A 174 5.87 -4.65 5.69
CA ILE A 174 5.13 -3.40 5.60
C ILE A 174 5.90 -2.33 4.84
N VAL A 175 5.13 -1.48 4.12
CA VAL A 175 5.65 -0.31 3.41
C VAL A 175 4.89 0.92 3.88
N ILE A 176 5.60 1.95 4.32
CA ILE A 176 5.01 3.18 4.84
C ILE A 176 5.45 4.34 3.95
N LEU A 177 4.47 4.92 3.24
CA LEU A 177 4.67 6.09 2.41
C LEU A 177 4.27 7.33 3.23
N ASP A 178 5.25 7.94 3.86
CA ASP A 178 5.15 9.21 4.61
C ASP A 178 4.04 9.23 5.68
N GLY A 179 3.91 8.13 6.43
CA GLY A 179 2.99 7.99 7.56
C GLY A 179 3.63 8.43 8.87
N PRO A 180 2.92 9.15 9.76
CA PRO A 180 3.46 9.52 11.07
C PRO A 180 3.63 8.28 11.96
N LEU A 181 4.81 8.15 12.58
CA LEU A 181 5.17 7.05 13.46
C LEU A 181 5.09 7.43 14.95
N ASN A 182 5.21 8.73 15.23
CA ASN A 182 5.08 9.32 16.57
C ASN A 182 3.96 10.36 16.58
N ILE A 183 2.81 9.97 17.11
CA ILE A 183 1.62 10.83 17.14
C ILE A 183 1.78 12.00 18.13
N ASN A 184 2.59 11.85 19.18
CA ASN A 184 2.88 12.96 20.07
C ASN A 184 3.57 14.11 19.31
N GLN A 185 4.65 13.82 18.57
CA GLN A 185 5.33 14.82 17.73
C GLN A 185 4.43 15.35 16.62
N PHE A 186 3.65 14.49 15.98
CA PHE A 186 2.74 14.86 14.91
C PHE A 186 1.67 15.86 15.37
N ILE A 187 1.06 15.64 16.55
CA ILE A 187 0.04 16.53 17.10
C ILE A 187 0.65 17.85 17.61
N GLN A 188 1.88 17.82 18.13
CA GLN A 188 2.59 19.04 18.47
C GLN A 188 2.84 19.93 17.23
N ALA A 189 3.19 19.33 16.10
CA ALA A 189 3.36 20.02 14.84
C ALA A 189 2.02 20.46 14.19
N ILE A 190 0.95 19.65 14.34
CA ILE A 190 -0.34 19.89 13.69
C ILE A 190 -1.48 19.65 14.69
N PRO A 191 -1.75 20.61 15.61
CA PRO A 191 -2.70 20.44 16.72
C PRO A 191 -4.15 20.16 16.31
N SER A 192 -4.53 20.47 15.06
CA SER A 192 -5.88 20.24 14.54
C SER A 192 -6.28 18.76 14.54
N TYR A 193 -5.31 17.83 14.55
CA TYR A 193 -5.56 16.38 14.61
C TYR A 193 -5.90 15.84 16.00
N LYS A 194 -5.91 16.70 17.05
CA LYS A 194 -6.48 16.34 18.36
C LYS A 194 -7.94 15.84 18.25
N LYS A 195 -8.66 16.26 17.22
CA LYS A 195 -10.02 15.77 16.94
C LYS A 195 -10.05 14.25 16.67
N VAL A 196 -9.00 13.69 16.04
CA VAL A 196 -8.92 12.25 15.72
C VAL A 196 -8.39 11.42 16.89
N PHE A 197 -7.35 11.94 17.57
CA PHE A 197 -6.61 11.20 18.60
C PHE A 197 -7.04 11.55 20.04
N GLY A 198 -7.97 12.50 20.20
CA GLY A 198 -8.37 13.01 21.52
C GLY A 198 -7.41 14.08 22.05
N LYS A 199 -7.75 14.62 23.22
CA LYS A 199 -7.00 15.73 23.83
C LYS A 199 -5.87 15.27 24.77
N GLN A 200 -5.88 14.00 25.17
CA GLN A 200 -4.97 13.43 26.18
C GLN A 200 -3.74 12.83 25.50
N GLU A 201 -2.55 13.17 26.00
CA GLU A 201 -1.27 12.69 25.47
C GLU A 201 -1.11 11.16 25.60
N GLU A 202 -1.75 10.56 26.59
CA GLU A 202 -1.78 9.11 26.72
C GLU A 202 -2.36 8.41 25.48
N ASN A 203 -3.41 9.00 24.90
CA ASN A 203 -4.02 8.47 23.67
C ASN A 203 -3.04 8.62 22.48
N TRP A 204 -2.26 9.71 22.43
CA TRP A 204 -1.27 9.90 21.37
C TRP A 204 -0.12 8.91 21.46
N THR A 205 0.31 8.62 22.71
CA THR A 205 1.34 7.60 22.97
C THR A 205 0.84 6.22 22.56
N LYS A 206 -0.39 5.86 22.91
CA LYS A 206 -1.03 4.59 22.49
C LYS A 206 -1.23 4.52 20.96
N ALA A 207 -1.46 5.64 20.31
CA ALA A 207 -1.59 5.72 18.85
C ALA A 207 -0.24 5.71 18.12
N SER A 208 0.88 5.83 18.82
CA SER A 208 2.21 5.95 18.21
C SER A 208 2.85 4.59 17.92
N PRO A 209 3.06 4.19 16.65
CA PRO A 209 3.76 2.96 16.31
C PRO A 209 5.12 2.79 17.00
N VAL A 210 5.87 3.87 17.20
CA VAL A 210 7.18 3.85 17.87
C VAL A 210 7.12 3.33 19.31
N THR A 211 5.97 3.42 19.99
CA THR A 211 5.73 2.86 21.33
C THR A 211 5.92 1.34 21.33
N TYR A 212 5.62 0.67 20.23
CA TYR A 212 5.56 -0.78 20.12
C TYR A 212 6.71 -1.41 19.32
N MET A 213 7.66 -0.63 18.82
CA MET A 213 8.75 -1.12 17.96
C MET A 213 9.67 -2.17 18.59
N ASN A 214 9.59 -2.39 19.92
CA ASN A 214 10.34 -3.40 20.65
C ASN A 214 9.57 -4.73 20.82
N GLN A 215 8.34 -4.83 20.32
CA GLN A 215 7.58 -6.08 20.41
C GLN A 215 8.21 -7.17 19.53
N LYS A 216 8.02 -8.42 19.94
CA LYS A 216 8.49 -9.59 19.18
C LYS A 216 7.61 -9.83 17.96
N ASN A 217 8.22 -10.35 16.89
CA ASN A 217 7.54 -10.72 15.64
C ASN A 217 6.90 -9.54 14.89
N VAL A 218 7.45 -8.35 15.02
CA VAL A 218 7.09 -7.22 14.16
C VAL A 218 7.65 -7.50 12.76
N PRO A 219 6.86 -7.30 11.68
CA PRO A 219 7.34 -7.54 10.33
C PRO A 219 8.40 -6.51 9.91
N PRO A 220 9.31 -6.88 8.99
CA PRO A 220 10.25 -5.93 8.41
C PRO A 220 9.54 -4.79 7.69
N VAL A 221 10.14 -3.58 7.71
CA VAL A 221 9.56 -2.34 7.19
C VAL A 221 10.44 -1.70 6.11
N TYR A 222 9.79 -1.10 5.12
CA TYR A 222 10.40 -0.12 4.23
C TYR A 222 9.68 1.23 4.37
N LEU A 223 10.45 2.28 4.63
CA LEU A 223 9.94 3.63 4.85
C LEU A 223 10.28 4.54 3.67
N VAL A 224 9.31 5.32 3.23
CA VAL A 224 9.51 6.42 2.30
C VAL A 224 9.13 7.71 3.02
N THR A 225 10.02 8.69 3.08
CA THR A 225 9.78 9.94 3.80
C THR A 225 10.46 11.14 3.15
N GLY A 226 9.77 12.29 3.17
CA GLY A 226 10.36 13.59 2.84
C GLY A 226 11.02 14.28 4.05
N TRP A 227 10.88 13.73 5.25
CA TRP A 227 11.34 14.34 6.49
C TRP A 227 12.63 13.70 6.99
N GLU A 228 13.58 14.55 7.38
CA GLU A 228 14.76 14.10 8.11
C GLU A 228 14.40 13.97 9.59
N ASN A 229 14.08 12.75 10.02
CA ASN A 229 13.75 12.47 11.41
C ASN A 229 14.55 11.25 11.89
N PRO A 230 15.46 11.41 12.87
CA PRO A 230 16.24 10.28 13.42
C PRO A 230 15.38 9.14 13.94
N GLU A 231 14.15 9.41 14.37
CA GLU A 231 13.23 8.39 14.85
C GLU A 231 12.73 7.45 13.73
N VAL A 232 12.58 7.98 12.50
CA VAL A 232 12.24 7.17 11.32
C VAL A 232 13.32 6.14 11.04
N TYR A 233 14.60 6.54 11.08
CA TYR A 233 15.73 5.64 10.89
C TYR A 233 15.83 4.60 12.01
N ARG A 234 15.68 5.03 13.26
CA ARG A 234 15.69 4.12 14.42
C ARG A 234 14.55 3.09 14.34
N PHE A 235 13.38 3.51 13.91
CA PHE A 235 12.24 2.62 13.71
C PHE A 235 12.55 1.57 12.63
N ALA A 236 13.09 2.00 11.48
CA ALA A 236 13.46 1.10 10.39
C ALA A 236 14.55 0.09 10.83
N GLU A 237 15.61 0.55 11.48
CA GLU A 237 16.69 -0.31 11.99
C GLU A 237 16.16 -1.35 12.98
N LYS A 238 15.28 -0.93 13.87
CA LYS A 238 14.73 -1.78 14.91
C LYS A 238 13.85 -2.89 14.34
N LEU A 239 12.98 -2.56 13.38
CA LEU A 239 12.06 -3.54 12.78
C LEU A 239 12.78 -4.50 11.83
N ASN A 240 13.80 -4.05 11.16
CA ASN A 240 14.55 -4.89 10.23
C ASN A 240 15.70 -5.67 10.90
N HIS A 241 15.95 -5.42 12.20
CA HIS A 241 17.06 -6.02 12.96
C HIS A 241 18.44 -5.78 12.33
N GLU A 242 18.57 -4.75 11.51
CA GLU A 242 19.78 -4.35 10.80
C GLU A 242 20.06 -2.86 11.02
N LYS A 243 21.36 -2.49 11.12
CA LYS A 243 21.78 -1.09 11.19
C LYS A 243 21.93 -0.51 9.78
N GLY A 244 21.59 0.77 9.63
CA GLY A 244 21.78 1.52 8.41
C GLY A 244 20.50 2.02 7.75
N SER A 245 20.68 2.85 6.71
CA SER A 245 19.57 3.52 6.01
C SER A 245 18.94 2.70 4.87
N ASN A 246 19.34 1.44 4.69
CA ASN A 246 18.92 0.61 3.55
C ASN A 246 17.40 0.38 3.44
N PHE A 247 16.67 0.66 4.51
CA PHE A 247 15.21 0.49 4.60
C PHE A 247 14.45 1.81 4.62
N VAL A 248 15.15 2.92 4.32
CA VAL A 248 14.55 4.26 4.26
C VAL A 248 14.89 4.88 2.92
N PHE A 249 13.87 5.20 2.14
CA PHE A 249 14.00 6.02 0.94
C PHE A 249 13.62 7.46 1.27
N ARG A 250 14.62 8.33 1.28
CA ARG A 250 14.40 9.76 1.45
C ARG A 250 14.09 10.40 0.11
N VAL A 251 12.96 11.08 0.03
CA VAL A 251 12.58 11.87 -1.14
C VAL A 251 12.97 13.33 -0.95
N HIS A 252 13.40 13.98 -2.03
CA HIS A 252 13.90 15.36 -2.03
C HIS A 252 13.02 16.29 -2.88
N SER A 253 12.44 15.80 -3.97
CA SER A 253 11.68 16.60 -4.92
C SER A 253 10.19 16.25 -4.97
N LEU A 254 9.77 15.16 -4.33
CA LEU A 254 8.38 14.72 -4.31
C LEU A 254 7.64 15.29 -3.10
N SER A 255 6.47 15.84 -3.32
CA SER A 255 5.57 16.24 -2.24
C SER A 255 4.92 15.02 -1.57
N HIS A 256 4.34 15.22 -0.39
CA HIS A 256 3.57 14.21 0.33
C HIS A 256 2.52 13.49 -0.56
N SER A 257 1.79 14.26 -1.36
CA SER A 257 0.78 13.70 -2.28
C SER A 257 1.39 12.98 -3.48
N ASP A 258 2.59 13.38 -3.92
CA ASP A 258 3.27 12.78 -5.08
C ASP A 258 3.68 11.34 -4.80
N LEU A 259 3.99 10.98 -3.55
CA LEU A 259 4.31 9.61 -3.15
C LEU A 259 3.18 8.65 -3.46
N ASN A 260 1.94 9.09 -3.25
CA ASN A 260 0.77 8.30 -3.61
C ASN A 260 0.47 8.36 -5.11
N LYS A 261 0.54 9.55 -5.70
CA LYS A 261 0.17 9.80 -7.11
C LYS A 261 1.06 9.04 -8.08
N TRP A 262 2.36 9.06 -7.86
CA TRP A 262 3.35 8.57 -8.81
C TRP A 262 3.83 7.14 -8.56
N PHE A 263 3.47 6.53 -7.44
CA PHE A 263 3.88 5.15 -7.15
C PHE A 263 3.38 4.19 -8.25
N GLY A 264 4.30 3.48 -8.89
CA GLY A 264 4.01 2.49 -9.92
C GLY A 264 3.65 3.08 -11.30
N SER A 265 3.74 4.40 -11.49
CA SER A 265 3.44 5.02 -12.78
C SER A 265 4.66 5.03 -13.71
N ASP A 266 4.49 4.61 -14.95
CA ASP A 266 5.52 4.68 -15.99
C ASP A 266 5.85 6.13 -16.39
N ARG A 267 4.94 7.07 -16.09
CA ARG A 267 5.10 8.52 -16.37
C ARG A 267 5.63 9.29 -15.16
N ALA A 268 6.02 8.59 -14.11
CA ALA A 268 6.51 9.21 -12.88
C ALA A 268 7.85 9.94 -13.10
N PRO A 269 8.13 11.04 -12.36
CA PRO A 269 9.47 11.61 -12.26
C PRO A 269 10.49 10.54 -11.84
N LYS A 270 11.76 10.75 -12.19
CA LYS A 270 12.86 9.79 -11.94
C LYS A 270 12.92 9.35 -10.47
N GLU A 271 12.84 10.27 -9.53
CA GLU A 271 12.87 9.97 -8.09
C GLU A 271 11.71 9.04 -7.67
N ALA A 272 10.50 9.26 -8.21
CA ALA A 272 9.36 8.39 -7.92
C ALA A 272 9.49 6.99 -8.56
N GLN A 273 10.16 6.88 -9.72
CA GLN A 273 10.49 5.59 -10.30
C GLN A 273 11.54 4.86 -9.45
N GLU A 274 12.55 5.55 -8.95
CA GLU A 274 13.58 5.01 -8.05
C GLU A 274 12.96 4.55 -6.72
N MET A 275 12.08 5.37 -6.13
CA MET A 275 11.28 5.02 -4.95
C MET A 275 10.48 3.74 -5.18
N THR A 276 9.74 3.65 -6.28
CA THR A 276 8.94 2.46 -6.61
C THR A 276 9.81 1.22 -6.76
N LYS A 277 10.95 1.32 -7.45
CA LYS A 277 11.91 0.21 -7.62
C LYS A 277 12.49 -0.24 -6.28
N ALA A 278 12.88 0.70 -5.41
CA ALA A 278 13.45 0.39 -4.11
C ALA A 278 12.44 -0.33 -3.20
N VAL A 279 11.22 0.17 -3.12
CA VAL A 279 10.12 -0.48 -2.38
C VAL A 279 9.87 -1.89 -2.93
N MET A 280 9.81 -2.05 -4.25
CA MET A 280 9.50 -3.34 -4.86
C MET A 280 10.63 -4.35 -4.67
N ALA A 281 11.90 -3.90 -4.71
CA ALA A 281 13.05 -4.75 -4.40
C ALA A 281 13.00 -5.27 -2.97
N PHE A 282 12.66 -4.41 -2.00
CA PHE A 282 12.45 -4.82 -0.62
C PHE A 282 11.32 -5.86 -0.49
N VAL A 283 10.12 -5.57 -1.02
CA VAL A 283 8.96 -6.47 -0.92
C VAL A 283 9.24 -7.84 -1.57
N LYS A 284 9.91 -7.87 -2.74
CA LYS A 284 10.31 -9.11 -3.40
C LYS A 284 11.29 -9.93 -2.55
N LYS A 285 12.24 -9.29 -1.90
CA LYS A 285 13.20 -9.95 -0.99
C LYS A 285 12.47 -10.63 0.19
N GLN A 286 11.44 -9.98 0.75
CA GLN A 286 10.67 -10.55 1.86
C GLN A 286 9.76 -11.71 1.43
N ASN A 287 9.43 -11.83 0.14
CA ASN A 287 8.57 -12.88 -0.40
C ASN A 287 9.35 -14.11 -0.93
N GLN A 288 10.67 -14.14 -0.81
CA GLN A 288 11.49 -15.29 -1.13
C GLN A 288 11.44 -16.35 -0.04
#